data_6ae33c8b09bc83100851b90e07b5fd4a
#
_entry.id   6ae33c8b09bc83100851b90e07b5fd4a
#
_cell.length_a   1.000
_cell.length_b   1.000
_cell.length_c   1.000
_cell.angle_alpha   90.00
_cell.angle_beta   90.00
_cell.angle_gamma   90.00
#
_symmetry.space_group_name_H-M   'P 1'
#
loop_
_entity.id
_entity.type
_entity.pdbx_description
1 polymer ?
#
loop_
_entity_poly.entity_id
_entity_poly.type
_entity_poly.pdbx_seq_one_letter_code
_entity_poly.pdbx_strand_id
1 'polypeptide(L)'
;MAGALLAIPAAALTKPGVIMPPLSLPDTQGQTVNLNELSKGKVTLLVYWSISCPHCREQLPQLLAIAKRFQGNPFLFLLVNTDGQAMASAVSSFATVYRLPWPPVLDVGPKDTLPLADFFDIVATPGVLVFDKTGKLVFSQELQIDMGQVSRAIESSF
;
A
#
# COMPACT_ATOMS: atom_id res chain seq x y z
N MET A 1 27.07 23.97 22.31
CA MET A 1 27.14 23.33 20.99
C MET A 1 25.83 22.59 20.75
N ALA A 2 24.92 23.19 20.00
CA ALA A 2 23.66 22.56 19.66
C ALA A 2 23.89 21.68 18.43
N GLY A 3 23.87 20.36 18.62
CA GLY A 3 23.94 19.39 17.53
C GLY A 3 22.64 19.42 16.76
N ALA A 4 22.66 19.93 15.52
CA ALA A 4 21.57 19.80 14.60
C ALA A 4 21.39 18.31 14.26
N LEU A 5 20.32 17.68 14.75
CA LEU A 5 19.84 16.41 14.23
C LEU A 5 19.45 16.65 12.77
N LEU A 6 20.28 16.21 11.86
CA LEU A 6 19.92 16.09 10.44
C LEU A 6 18.81 15.04 10.36
N ALA A 7 17.58 15.49 10.20
CA ALA A 7 16.48 14.62 9.84
C ALA A 7 16.82 14.00 8.47
N ILE A 8 17.12 12.70 8.44
CA ILE A 8 17.25 11.94 7.20
C ILE A 8 15.86 12.01 6.56
N PRO A 9 15.71 12.60 5.37
CA PRO A 9 14.43 12.59 4.69
C PRO A 9 14.08 11.12 4.45
N ALA A 10 12.90 10.68 4.93
CA ALA A 10 12.34 9.40 4.53
C ALA A 10 12.37 9.36 3.00
N ALA A 11 13.03 8.34 2.45
CA ALA A 11 13.21 8.23 1.01
C ALA A 11 11.84 8.26 0.34
N ALA A 12 11.52 9.38 -0.28
CA ALA A 12 10.31 9.49 -1.09
C ALA A 12 10.52 8.59 -2.31
N LEU A 13 9.61 7.65 -2.55
CA LEU A 13 9.59 6.88 -3.79
C LEU A 13 9.57 7.85 -4.97
N THR A 14 10.36 7.56 -6.00
CA THR A 14 10.86 8.56 -6.94
C THR A 14 9.98 8.83 -8.15
N LYS A 15 8.66 8.51 -8.10
CA LYS A 15 7.80 8.66 -9.30
C LYS A 15 6.47 9.39 -9.06
N PRO A 16 6.45 10.63 -8.53
CA PRO A 16 5.21 11.39 -8.48
C PRO A 16 4.66 11.60 -9.90
N GLY A 17 3.35 11.47 -10.08
CA GLY A 17 2.67 11.64 -11.35
C GLY A 17 2.54 10.37 -12.20
N VAL A 18 3.15 9.26 -11.82
CA VAL A 18 2.95 7.98 -12.51
C VAL A 18 1.53 7.47 -12.31
N ILE A 19 0.94 6.94 -13.36
CA ILE A 19 -0.41 6.37 -13.33
C ILE A 19 -0.34 4.92 -12.85
N MET A 20 -1.33 4.51 -12.05
CA MET A 20 -1.52 3.11 -11.66
C MET A 20 -1.51 2.22 -12.91
N PRO A 21 -0.60 1.24 -13.01
CA PRO A 21 -0.52 0.38 -14.17
C PRO A 21 -1.73 -0.57 -14.26
N PRO A 22 -2.09 -1.04 -15.46
CA PRO A 22 -3.11 -2.07 -15.65
C PRO A 22 -2.57 -3.43 -15.20
N LEU A 23 -2.33 -3.57 -13.90
CA LEU A 23 -1.73 -4.74 -13.30
C LEU A 23 -2.80 -5.65 -12.71
N SER A 24 -2.76 -6.93 -13.08
CA SER A 24 -3.65 -7.96 -12.53
C SER A 24 -2.86 -8.91 -11.65
N LEU A 25 -3.27 -9.02 -10.40
CA LEU A 25 -2.61 -9.83 -9.37
C LEU A 25 -3.63 -10.77 -8.69
N PRO A 26 -3.20 -11.94 -8.22
CA PRO A 26 -4.08 -12.80 -7.42
C PRO A 26 -4.30 -12.22 -6.03
N ASP A 27 -5.48 -12.46 -5.45
CA ASP A 27 -5.70 -12.29 -4.02
C ASP A 27 -5.44 -13.60 -3.25
N THR A 28 -5.59 -13.55 -1.93
CA THR A 28 -5.41 -14.74 -1.08
C THR A 28 -6.48 -15.82 -1.26
N GLN A 29 -7.56 -15.53 -1.98
CA GLN A 29 -8.63 -16.47 -2.33
C GLN A 29 -8.49 -17.03 -3.74
N GLY A 30 -7.43 -16.65 -4.47
CA GLY A 30 -7.17 -17.08 -5.83
C GLY A 30 -7.96 -16.32 -6.90
N GLN A 31 -8.63 -15.22 -6.52
CA GLN A 31 -9.30 -14.35 -7.50
C GLN A 31 -8.29 -13.40 -8.13
N THR A 32 -8.46 -13.13 -9.41
CA THR A 32 -7.64 -12.12 -10.10
C THR A 32 -8.21 -10.73 -9.86
N VAL A 33 -7.38 -9.83 -9.35
CA VAL A 33 -7.70 -8.43 -9.07
C VAL A 33 -6.95 -7.54 -10.05
N ASN A 34 -7.69 -6.76 -10.84
CA ASN A 34 -7.11 -5.72 -11.68
C ASN A 34 -7.05 -4.41 -10.88
N LEU A 35 -5.84 -3.96 -10.56
CA LEU A 35 -5.63 -2.82 -9.67
C LEU A 35 -6.16 -1.51 -10.27
N ASN A 36 -5.96 -1.30 -11.55
CA ASN A 36 -6.43 -0.11 -12.26
C ASN A 36 -7.97 -0.04 -12.27
N GLU A 37 -8.65 -1.13 -12.60
CA GLU A 37 -10.11 -1.17 -12.61
C GLU A 37 -10.69 -0.99 -11.19
N LEU A 38 -10.08 -1.62 -10.20
CA LEU A 38 -10.53 -1.52 -8.80
C LEU A 38 -10.40 -0.10 -8.24
N SER A 39 -9.33 0.62 -8.61
CA SER A 39 -9.02 1.98 -8.14
C SER A 39 -9.73 3.08 -8.94
N LYS A 40 -10.33 2.75 -10.07
CA LYS A 40 -10.91 3.73 -11.00
C LYS A 40 -11.93 4.66 -10.32
N GLY A 41 -11.70 5.96 -10.44
CA GLY A 41 -12.56 7.00 -9.85
C GLY A 41 -12.48 7.12 -8.32
N LYS A 42 -11.54 6.41 -7.68
CA LYS A 42 -11.37 6.41 -6.22
C LYS A 42 -10.00 6.94 -5.83
N VAL A 43 -9.94 7.72 -4.76
CA VAL A 43 -8.67 7.98 -4.07
C VAL A 43 -8.21 6.66 -3.46
N THR A 44 -6.99 6.23 -3.76
CA THR A 44 -6.50 4.91 -3.32
C THR A 44 -5.33 5.06 -2.36
N LEU A 45 -5.46 4.48 -1.17
CA LEU A 45 -4.37 4.22 -0.25
C LEU A 45 -3.92 2.77 -0.44
N LEU A 46 -2.78 2.57 -1.08
CA LEU A 46 -2.15 1.28 -1.23
C LEU A 46 -1.09 1.11 -0.15
N VAL A 47 -1.14 -0.01 0.57
CA VAL A 47 -0.15 -0.41 1.56
C VAL A 47 0.51 -1.71 1.11
N TYR A 48 1.81 -1.63 0.87
CA TYR A 48 2.68 -2.75 0.52
C TYR A 48 3.32 -3.29 1.79
N TRP A 49 3.15 -4.59 2.10
CA TRP A 49 3.45 -5.13 3.41
C TRP A 49 3.80 -6.62 3.40
N SER A 50 4.36 -7.10 4.52
CA SER A 50 4.65 -8.51 4.76
C SER A 50 4.18 -8.92 6.17
N ILE A 51 3.76 -10.18 6.34
CA ILE A 51 3.40 -10.73 7.65
C ILE A 51 4.60 -10.85 8.60
N SER A 52 5.81 -10.95 8.05
CA SER A 52 7.05 -11.04 8.82
C SER A 52 7.69 -9.69 9.15
N CYS A 53 7.10 -8.59 8.68
CA CYS A 53 7.63 -7.24 8.87
C CYS A 53 7.17 -6.64 10.20
N PRO A 54 8.06 -6.42 11.19
CA PRO A 54 7.69 -5.81 12.49
C PRO A 54 7.13 -4.40 12.36
N HIS A 55 7.74 -3.55 11.51
CA HIS A 55 7.26 -2.18 11.25
C HIS A 55 5.87 -2.15 10.61
N CYS A 56 5.54 -3.16 9.80
CA CYS A 56 4.19 -3.29 9.22
C CYS A 56 3.16 -3.54 10.32
N ARG A 57 3.44 -4.47 11.25
CA ARG A 57 2.53 -4.78 12.37
C ARG A 57 2.31 -3.58 13.29
N GLU A 58 3.36 -2.80 13.53
CA GLU A 58 3.31 -1.60 14.37
C GLU A 58 2.48 -0.49 13.73
N GLN A 59 2.62 -0.27 12.42
CA GLN A 59 2.04 0.87 11.72
C GLN A 59 0.68 0.57 11.07
N LEU A 60 0.38 -0.70 10.77
CA LEU A 60 -0.87 -1.11 10.13
C LEU A 60 -2.14 -0.65 10.88
N PRO A 61 -2.25 -0.72 12.22
CA PRO A 61 -3.42 -0.21 12.94
C PRO A 61 -3.69 1.27 12.69
N GLN A 62 -2.66 2.10 12.56
CA GLN A 62 -2.78 3.52 12.27
C GLN A 62 -3.26 3.76 10.83
N LEU A 63 -2.74 2.99 9.87
CA LEU A 63 -3.18 3.02 8.47
C LEU A 63 -4.64 2.58 8.31
N LEU A 64 -5.06 1.55 9.07
CA LEU A 64 -6.46 1.11 9.13
C LEU A 64 -7.37 2.20 9.72
N ALA A 65 -6.92 2.90 10.76
CA ALA A 65 -7.67 4.01 11.34
C ALA A 65 -7.84 5.17 10.35
N ILE A 66 -6.81 5.49 9.58
CA ILE A 66 -6.90 6.47 8.48
C ILE A 66 -7.92 6.00 7.44
N ALA A 67 -7.83 4.76 6.97
CA ALA A 67 -8.75 4.20 5.99
C ALA A 67 -10.21 4.28 6.45
N LYS A 68 -10.46 3.99 7.73
CA LYS A 68 -11.79 4.07 8.33
C LYS A 68 -12.37 5.49 8.30
N ARG A 69 -11.54 6.53 8.46
CA ARG A 69 -11.99 7.94 8.40
C ARG A 69 -12.56 8.33 7.03
N PHE A 70 -12.09 7.67 5.96
CA PHE A 70 -12.50 7.98 4.59
C PHE A 70 -13.59 7.02 4.05
N GLN A 71 -14.10 6.11 4.88
CA GLN A 71 -15.24 5.25 4.51
C GLN A 71 -16.45 6.12 4.14
N GLY A 72 -17.13 5.71 3.07
CA GLY A 72 -18.29 6.48 2.54
C GLY A 72 -17.93 7.49 1.46
N ASN A 73 -16.65 7.80 1.26
CA ASN A 73 -16.15 8.56 0.13
C ASN A 73 -15.76 7.62 -1.04
N PRO A 74 -15.54 8.13 -2.26
CA PRO A 74 -14.92 7.36 -3.34
C PRO A 74 -13.45 7.04 -3.01
N PHE A 75 -13.25 6.10 -2.10
CA PHE A 75 -11.98 5.75 -1.50
C PHE A 75 -11.77 4.24 -1.53
N LEU A 76 -10.54 3.83 -1.79
CA LEU A 76 -10.10 2.44 -1.75
C LEU A 76 -8.89 2.31 -0.82
N PHE A 77 -9.01 1.39 0.15
CA PHE A 77 -7.87 0.92 0.93
C PHE A 77 -7.42 -0.42 0.37
N LEU A 78 -6.24 -0.48 -0.20
CA LEU A 78 -5.71 -1.64 -0.90
C LEU A 78 -4.46 -2.17 -0.20
N LEU A 79 -4.53 -3.43 0.24
CA LEU A 79 -3.41 -4.13 0.88
C LEU A 79 -2.77 -5.07 -0.13
N VAL A 80 -1.49 -4.86 -0.43
CA VAL A 80 -0.70 -5.70 -1.32
C VAL A 80 0.44 -6.34 -0.54
N ASN A 81 0.44 -7.66 -0.49
CA ASN A 81 1.37 -8.45 0.30
C ASN A 81 2.51 -8.99 -0.57
N THR A 82 3.72 -9.01 -0.02
CA THR A 82 4.94 -9.44 -0.72
C THR A 82 5.43 -10.85 -0.34
N ASP A 83 4.70 -11.59 0.50
CA ASP A 83 5.19 -12.89 1.02
C ASP A 83 5.10 -14.05 0.01
N GLY A 84 4.49 -13.83 -1.14
CA GLY A 84 4.39 -14.82 -2.21
C GLY A 84 3.22 -15.79 -2.07
N GLN A 85 2.97 -16.56 -3.14
CA GLN A 85 1.84 -17.48 -3.25
C GLN A 85 1.88 -18.60 -2.18
N ALA A 86 3.06 -19.07 -1.83
CA ALA A 86 3.21 -20.13 -0.82
C ALA A 86 2.72 -19.69 0.58
N MET A 87 2.69 -18.39 0.85
CA MET A 87 2.25 -17.81 2.12
C MET A 87 0.78 -17.36 2.11
N ALA A 88 0.04 -17.55 1.03
CA ALA A 88 -1.33 -17.06 0.87
C ALA A 88 -2.25 -17.42 2.05
N SER A 89 -2.17 -18.63 2.56
CA SER A 89 -2.95 -19.08 3.71
C SER A 89 -2.58 -18.34 5.00
N ALA A 90 -1.29 -18.13 5.26
CA ALA A 90 -0.82 -17.37 6.42
C ALA A 90 -1.22 -15.91 6.32
N VAL A 91 -1.12 -15.32 5.13
CA VAL A 91 -1.56 -13.94 4.84
C VAL A 91 -3.07 -13.80 5.05
N SER A 92 -3.87 -14.76 4.60
CA SER A 92 -5.32 -14.80 4.80
C SER A 92 -5.68 -14.89 6.29
N SER A 93 -4.98 -15.74 7.06
CA SER A 93 -5.17 -15.85 8.51
C SER A 93 -4.85 -14.55 9.23
N PHE A 94 -3.76 -13.89 8.84
CA PHE A 94 -3.41 -12.56 9.35
C PHE A 94 -4.51 -11.54 9.06
N ALA A 95 -5.01 -11.51 7.83
CA ALA A 95 -6.09 -10.62 7.42
C ALA A 95 -7.36 -10.82 8.28
N THR A 96 -7.69 -12.06 8.62
CA THR A 96 -8.81 -12.38 9.51
C THR A 96 -8.60 -11.84 10.91
N VAL A 97 -7.42 -12.05 11.49
CA VAL A 97 -7.07 -11.58 12.85
C VAL A 97 -7.14 -10.05 12.94
N TYR A 98 -6.64 -9.36 11.94
CA TYR A 98 -6.64 -7.88 11.90
C TYR A 98 -7.95 -7.30 11.33
N ARG A 99 -8.91 -8.14 10.96
CA ARG A 99 -10.22 -7.73 10.39
C ARG A 99 -10.05 -6.79 9.20
N LEU A 100 -9.17 -7.16 8.29
CA LEU A 100 -8.93 -6.38 7.09
C LEU A 100 -10.18 -6.36 6.21
N PRO A 101 -10.55 -5.21 5.62
CA PRO A 101 -11.82 -5.06 4.90
C PRO A 101 -11.88 -5.82 3.56
N TRP A 102 -10.74 -6.25 3.03
CA TRP A 102 -10.63 -6.94 1.74
C TRP A 102 -9.65 -8.11 1.85
N PRO A 103 -9.84 -9.19 1.05
CA PRO A 103 -8.77 -10.16 0.90
C PRO A 103 -7.51 -9.45 0.41
N PRO A 104 -6.36 -9.63 1.09
CA PRO A 104 -5.11 -9.06 0.61
C PRO A 104 -4.77 -9.55 -0.80
N VAL A 105 -4.28 -8.63 -1.63
CA VAL A 105 -3.73 -8.95 -2.94
C VAL A 105 -2.27 -9.39 -2.75
N LEU A 106 -1.84 -10.38 -3.53
CA LEU A 106 -0.47 -10.87 -3.50
C LEU A 106 0.32 -10.28 -4.67
N ASP A 107 1.46 -9.67 -4.40
CA ASP A 107 2.35 -9.20 -5.45
C ASP A 107 3.14 -10.39 -5.99
N VAL A 108 2.50 -11.16 -6.87
CA VAL A 108 3.07 -12.37 -7.45
C VAL A 108 2.86 -12.35 -8.96
N GLY A 109 3.96 -12.30 -9.69
CA GLY A 109 4.01 -12.43 -11.12
C GLY A 109 4.63 -13.75 -11.59
N PRO A 110 4.80 -13.93 -12.90
CA PRO A 110 5.49 -15.09 -13.46
C PRO A 110 6.89 -15.25 -12.89
N LYS A 111 7.28 -16.51 -12.59
CA LYS A 111 8.62 -16.84 -12.03
C LYS A 111 8.93 -16.12 -10.71
N ASP A 112 7.91 -15.97 -9.86
CA ASP A 112 8.03 -15.31 -8.55
C ASP A 112 8.54 -13.87 -8.58
N THR A 113 8.29 -13.15 -9.70
CA THR A 113 8.53 -11.71 -9.77
C THR A 113 7.54 -10.95 -8.90
N LEU A 114 7.90 -9.70 -8.55
CA LEU A 114 7.06 -8.79 -7.75
C LEU A 114 6.64 -7.60 -8.63
N PRO A 115 5.63 -7.77 -9.51
CA PRO A 115 5.34 -6.79 -10.56
C PRO A 115 5.01 -5.39 -10.05
N LEU A 116 4.34 -5.29 -8.89
CA LEU A 116 4.02 -4.00 -8.29
C LEU A 116 5.28 -3.32 -7.72
N ALA A 117 6.06 -4.06 -6.94
CA ALA A 117 7.30 -3.55 -6.39
C ALA A 117 8.29 -3.15 -7.48
N ASP A 118 8.44 -3.97 -8.50
CA ASP A 118 9.30 -3.69 -9.65
C ASP A 118 8.86 -2.42 -10.40
N PHE A 119 7.55 -2.23 -10.58
CA PHE A 119 7.01 -1.07 -11.28
C PHE A 119 7.22 0.24 -10.51
N PHE A 120 7.00 0.24 -9.18
CA PHE A 120 7.10 1.43 -8.35
C PHE A 120 8.44 1.59 -7.63
N ASP A 121 9.41 0.71 -7.89
CA ASP A 121 10.72 0.67 -7.22
C ASP A 121 10.61 0.56 -5.69
N ILE A 122 9.64 -0.25 -5.20
CA ILE A 122 9.47 -0.49 -3.77
C ILE A 122 10.55 -1.46 -3.30
N VAL A 123 11.35 -1.03 -2.34
CA VAL A 123 12.50 -1.82 -1.84
C VAL A 123 12.35 -2.23 -0.38
N ALA A 124 11.38 -1.65 0.33
CA ALA A 124 11.18 -1.92 1.76
C ALA A 124 9.70 -1.90 2.17
N THR A 125 9.39 -2.56 3.29
CA THR A 125 8.06 -2.62 3.88
C THR A 125 8.04 -1.97 5.28
N PRO A 126 6.92 -1.30 5.67
CA PRO A 126 5.79 -1.00 4.82
C PRO A 126 6.12 0.01 3.73
N GLY A 127 5.51 -0.13 2.56
CA GLY A 127 5.46 0.88 1.52
C GLY A 127 4.05 1.46 1.44
N VAL A 128 3.91 2.77 1.38
CA VAL A 128 2.62 3.45 1.27
C VAL A 128 2.61 4.32 0.02
N LEU A 129 1.58 4.13 -0.80
CA LEU A 129 1.34 4.91 -2.00
C LEU A 129 -0.08 5.47 -1.97
N VAL A 130 -0.23 6.76 -2.29
CA VAL A 130 -1.55 7.39 -2.43
C VAL A 130 -1.74 7.81 -3.88
N PHE A 131 -2.87 7.42 -4.45
CA PHE A 131 -3.28 7.77 -5.80
C PHE A 131 -4.54 8.63 -5.75
N ASP A 132 -4.60 9.64 -6.60
CA ASP A 132 -5.81 10.44 -6.78
C ASP A 132 -6.88 9.68 -7.60
N LYS A 133 -8.05 10.28 -7.79
CA LYS A 133 -9.17 9.67 -8.53
C LYS A 133 -8.86 9.38 -10.00
N THR A 134 -7.82 9.98 -10.55
CA THR A 134 -7.37 9.72 -11.93
C THR A 134 -6.38 8.56 -12.01
N GLY A 135 -6.01 7.98 -10.86
CA GLY A 135 -5.01 6.93 -10.74
C GLY A 135 -3.57 7.44 -10.74
N LYS A 136 -3.36 8.74 -10.55
CA LYS A 136 -2.03 9.35 -10.50
C LYS A 136 -1.45 9.25 -9.10
N LEU A 137 -0.19 8.78 -9.00
CA LEU A 137 0.56 8.75 -7.74
C LEU A 137 0.86 10.17 -7.25
N VAL A 138 0.38 10.50 -6.06
CA VAL A 138 0.53 11.83 -5.44
C VAL A 138 1.40 11.81 -4.18
N PHE A 139 1.57 10.64 -3.57
CA PHE A 139 2.40 10.46 -2.37
C PHE A 139 2.94 9.04 -2.30
N SER A 140 4.16 8.90 -1.81
CA SER A 140 4.75 7.61 -1.49
C SER A 140 5.80 7.72 -0.38
N GLN A 141 5.88 6.69 0.47
CA GLN A 141 6.85 6.62 1.56
C GLN A 141 7.09 5.16 1.95
N GLU A 142 8.28 4.83 2.42
CA GLU A 142 8.66 3.49 2.89
C GLU A 142 9.21 3.51 4.30
N LEU A 143 9.17 2.37 4.98
CA LEU A 143 9.71 2.08 6.31
C LEU A 143 9.02 2.83 7.45
N GLN A 144 9.28 4.09 7.64
CA GLN A 144 8.66 4.92 8.66
C GLN A 144 7.66 5.86 8.02
N ILE A 145 6.38 5.57 8.20
CA ILE A 145 5.29 6.29 7.54
C ILE A 145 4.84 7.48 8.39
N ASP A 146 4.81 8.67 7.80
CA ASP A 146 4.22 9.86 8.39
C ASP A 146 2.70 9.86 8.14
N MET A 147 1.95 9.44 9.15
CA MET A 147 0.49 9.32 9.09
C MET A 147 -0.21 10.63 8.80
N GLY A 148 0.37 11.76 9.24
CA GLY A 148 -0.14 13.09 8.95
C GLY A 148 -0.02 13.45 7.47
N GLN A 149 1.12 13.13 6.86
CA GLN A 149 1.32 13.34 5.42
C GLN A 149 0.42 12.42 4.58
N VAL A 150 0.25 11.16 4.97
CA VAL A 150 -0.68 10.23 4.32
C VAL A 150 -2.10 10.80 4.34
N SER A 151 -2.59 11.24 5.51
CA SER A 151 -3.93 11.83 5.65
C SER A 151 -4.11 13.05 4.77
N ARG A 152 -3.15 13.97 4.76
CA ARG A 152 -3.18 15.17 3.91
C ARG A 152 -3.17 14.84 2.41
N ALA A 153 -2.37 13.86 2.00
CA ALA A 153 -2.33 13.42 0.61
C ALA A 153 -3.68 12.83 0.16
N ILE A 154 -4.34 12.06 1.01
CA ILE A 154 -5.68 11.53 0.75
C ILE A 154 -6.70 12.67 0.65
N GLU A 155 -6.74 13.55 1.67
CA GLU A 155 -7.70 14.67 1.74
C GLU A 155 -7.61 15.59 0.52
N SER A 156 -6.39 15.91 0.06
CA SER A 156 -6.18 16.78 -1.10
C SER A 156 -6.42 16.10 -2.45
N SER A 157 -6.73 14.80 -2.47
CA SER A 157 -6.96 14.01 -3.69
C SER A 157 -8.45 13.82 -4.02
N PHE A 158 -9.36 14.27 -3.14
CA PHE A 158 -10.80 14.27 -3.38
C PHE A 158 -11.23 15.49 -4.21
#